data_0d6f445876b49dc69b02abcc397f927b
#
_entry.id   0d6f445876b49dc69b02abcc397f927b
#
_cell.length_a   1.000
_cell.length_b   1.000
_cell.length_c   1.000
_cell.angle_alpha   90.00
_cell.angle_beta   90.00
_cell.angle_gamma   90.00
#
_symmetry.space_group_name_H-M   'P 1'
#
loop_
_entity.id
_entity.type
_entity.pdbx_description
1 polymer ?
#
loop_
_entity_poly.entity_id
_entity_poly.type
_entity_poly.pdbx_seq_one_letter_code
_entity_poly.pdbx_strand_id
1 'polypeptide(L)'
;DQFEAFAALRKKGRTEDEIAKRFGITNDLVRRRLKLASVSPDLMQVFRDGEMSLDCVMAFTLTDDHARQNEAWEVVKQNYNPSPHSIRNQLTQKFYSGSSKLALFVGIDAYKQAGGSVIEDLFAERDAMHLEDPDLLEKLAMDKLQDLAEDANKTWKWAEACLDVDYDSFRPYGRIYPQPLDPDPKLAAEKIRLEERHAVLEANYDEQTWTEELQEEEDQIWKRIREIEAIQEANVAYTDEDHKVAGCIVSISHNGEPRLETGLVRPEDIPEPESTPSDQPGDESVSDNEDAVSAGPNIELPQAMQRSDVPINATDSARKEQGIPRALADDLRATRHQI
;
A
#
# COMPACT_ATOMS: atom_id res chain seq x y z
N ASP A 1 -19.94 4.21 -41.52
CA ASP A 1 -19.23 4.65 -40.35
C ASP A 1 -17.70 4.48 -40.44
N GLN A 2 -16.92 5.42 -39.85
CA GLN A 2 -15.46 5.46 -40.05
C GLN A 2 -14.74 4.23 -39.50
N PHE A 3 -15.18 3.68 -38.35
CA PHE A 3 -14.56 2.49 -37.76
C PHE A 3 -14.79 1.23 -38.62
N GLU A 4 -15.93 1.10 -39.28
CA GLU A 4 -16.19 0.00 -40.22
C GLU A 4 -15.30 0.10 -41.47
N ALA A 5 -15.07 1.32 -41.96
CA ALA A 5 -14.15 1.55 -43.07
C ALA A 5 -12.69 1.19 -42.70
N PHE A 6 -12.26 1.49 -41.48
CA PHE A 6 -10.94 1.10 -40.99
C PHE A 6 -10.82 -0.40 -40.81
N ALA A 7 -11.83 -1.06 -40.22
CA ALA A 7 -11.89 -2.50 -40.09
C ALA A 7 -11.83 -3.21 -41.47
N ALA A 8 -12.55 -2.68 -42.46
CA ALA A 8 -12.48 -3.21 -43.84
C ALA A 8 -11.10 -3.06 -44.48
N LEU A 9 -10.38 -1.95 -44.21
CA LEU A 9 -9.00 -1.76 -44.66
C LEU A 9 -8.03 -2.70 -43.95
N ARG A 10 -8.20 -2.92 -42.65
CA ARG A 10 -7.40 -3.87 -41.87
C ARG A 10 -7.58 -5.31 -42.38
N LYS A 11 -8.82 -5.75 -42.66
CA LYS A 11 -9.12 -7.05 -43.30
C LYS A 11 -8.46 -7.21 -44.66
N LYS A 12 -8.21 -6.09 -45.40
CA LYS A 12 -7.45 -6.08 -46.67
C LYS A 12 -5.94 -6.05 -46.48
N GLY A 13 -5.44 -6.25 -45.24
CA GLY A 13 -4.01 -6.34 -44.91
C GLY A 13 -3.29 -4.99 -44.76
N ARG A 14 -4.03 -3.88 -44.67
CA ARG A 14 -3.40 -2.57 -44.43
C ARG A 14 -2.96 -2.45 -42.97
N THR A 15 -1.78 -1.85 -42.75
CA THR A 15 -1.26 -1.57 -41.42
C THR A 15 -1.93 -0.32 -40.83
N GLU A 16 -1.84 -0.16 -39.50
CA GLU A 16 -2.34 1.03 -38.83
C GLU A 16 -1.68 2.31 -39.36
N ASP A 17 -0.36 2.25 -39.61
CA ASP A 17 0.40 3.37 -40.20
C ASP A 17 -0.08 3.75 -41.60
N GLU A 18 -0.40 2.78 -42.45
CA GLU A 18 -0.93 3.05 -43.78
C GLU A 18 -2.32 3.69 -43.72
N ILE A 19 -3.16 3.24 -42.78
CA ILE A 19 -4.48 3.82 -42.56
C ILE A 19 -4.34 5.25 -42.01
N ALA A 20 -3.48 5.45 -41.01
CA ALA A 20 -3.21 6.76 -40.42
C ALA A 20 -2.74 7.77 -41.46
N LYS A 21 -1.75 7.40 -42.28
CA LYS A 21 -1.23 8.25 -43.38
C LYS A 21 -2.29 8.56 -44.42
N ARG A 22 -3.13 7.57 -44.78
CA ARG A 22 -4.18 7.75 -45.78
C ARG A 22 -5.27 8.73 -45.35
N PHE A 23 -5.59 8.74 -44.05
CA PHE A 23 -6.66 9.60 -43.53
C PHE A 23 -6.15 10.86 -42.83
N GLY A 24 -4.81 11.05 -42.74
CA GLY A 24 -4.21 12.23 -42.11
C GLY A 24 -4.46 12.30 -40.58
N ILE A 25 -4.48 11.15 -39.93
CA ILE A 25 -4.76 11.01 -38.48
C ILE A 25 -3.63 10.26 -37.78
N THR A 26 -3.63 10.25 -36.45
CA THR A 26 -2.63 9.54 -35.65
C THR A 26 -2.90 8.03 -35.59
N ASN A 27 -1.86 7.23 -35.41
CA ASN A 27 -1.97 5.77 -35.21
C ASN A 27 -2.87 5.42 -34.03
N ASP A 28 -2.79 6.21 -32.98
CA ASP A 28 -3.60 6.04 -31.75
C ASP A 28 -5.08 6.17 -32.04
N LEU A 29 -5.45 7.16 -32.86
CA LEU A 29 -6.84 7.34 -33.27
C LEU A 29 -7.33 6.18 -34.17
N VAL A 30 -6.46 5.65 -35.05
CA VAL A 30 -6.76 4.46 -35.84
C VAL A 30 -6.99 3.26 -34.94
N ARG A 31 -6.12 3.04 -33.96
CA ARG A 31 -6.21 1.93 -33.02
C ARG A 31 -7.52 1.99 -32.21
N ARG A 32 -7.87 3.15 -31.66
CA ARG A 32 -9.12 3.35 -30.93
C ARG A 32 -10.34 3.06 -31.81
N ARG A 33 -10.36 3.52 -33.04
CA ARG A 33 -11.47 3.25 -33.98
C ARG A 33 -11.56 1.80 -34.41
N LEU A 34 -10.42 1.10 -34.57
CA LEU A 34 -10.40 -0.32 -34.85
C LEU A 34 -10.93 -1.13 -33.66
N LYS A 35 -10.62 -0.71 -32.44
CA LYS A 35 -11.18 -1.34 -31.22
C LYS A 35 -12.72 -1.19 -31.13
N LEU A 36 -13.28 -0.07 -31.54
CA LEU A 36 -14.74 0.07 -31.60
C LEU A 36 -15.41 -0.91 -32.58
N ALA A 37 -14.68 -1.34 -33.62
CA ALA A 37 -15.17 -2.34 -34.56
C ALA A 37 -15.18 -3.78 -34.00
N SER A 38 -14.59 -4.02 -32.83
CA SER A 38 -14.63 -5.30 -32.13
C SER A 38 -15.85 -5.45 -31.19
N VAL A 39 -16.67 -4.41 -31.07
CA VAL A 39 -17.89 -4.47 -30.27
C VAL A 39 -18.96 -5.28 -31.00
N SER A 40 -19.70 -6.09 -30.24
CA SER A 40 -20.78 -6.95 -30.73
C SER A 40 -21.75 -6.17 -31.61
N PRO A 41 -22.17 -6.72 -32.75
CA PRO A 41 -23.18 -6.12 -33.60
C PRO A 41 -24.51 -5.80 -32.87
N ASP A 42 -24.89 -6.65 -31.91
CA ASP A 42 -26.11 -6.46 -31.10
C ASP A 42 -25.97 -5.20 -30.23
N LEU A 43 -24.85 -5.02 -29.57
CA LEU A 43 -24.57 -3.82 -28.75
C LEU A 43 -24.42 -2.57 -29.60
N MET A 44 -23.87 -2.69 -30.81
CA MET A 44 -23.84 -1.58 -31.76
C MET A 44 -25.25 -1.20 -32.23
N GLN A 45 -26.19 -2.14 -32.26
CA GLN A 45 -27.59 -1.83 -32.55
C GLN A 45 -28.24 -1.07 -31.37
N VAL A 46 -28.06 -1.53 -30.13
CA VAL A 46 -28.52 -0.84 -28.91
C VAL A 46 -28.01 0.61 -28.86
N PHE A 47 -26.76 0.84 -29.27
CA PHE A 47 -26.19 2.18 -29.39
C PHE A 47 -26.90 3.03 -30.49
N ARG A 48 -27.18 2.45 -31.67
CA ARG A 48 -27.88 3.14 -32.76
C ARG A 48 -29.31 3.49 -32.38
N ASP A 49 -29.96 2.66 -31.58
CA ASP A 49 -31.29 2.87 -31.06
C ASP A 49 -31.34 3.95 -29.94
N GLY A 50 -30.17 4.44 -29.53
CA GLY A 50 -30.06 5.52 -28.53
C GLY A 50 -30.19 5.06 -27.07
N GLU A 51 -30.19 3.75 -26.82
CA GLU A 51 -30.32 3.17 -25.47
C GLU A 51 -28.99 3.13 -24.73
N MET A 52 -27.87 3.39 -25.40
CA MET A 52 -26.53 3.34 -24.85
C MET A 52 -25.70 4.56 -25.31
N SER A 53 -24.88 5.11 -24.41
CA SER A 53 -23.93 6.17 -24.76
C SER A 53 -22.71 5.63 -25.49
N LEU A 54 -21.98 6.49 -26.22
CA LEU A 54 -20.72 6.12 -26.86
C LEU A 54 -19.65 5.67 -25.82
N ASP A 55 -19.61 6.30 -24.64
CA ASP A 55 -18.70 5.93 -23.57
C ASP A 55 -18.96 4.51 -23.04
N CYS A 56 -20.23 4.09 -23.03
CA CYS A 56 -20.58 2.70 -22.73
C CYS A 56 -20.09 1.74 -23.81
N VAL A 57 -20.23 2.09 -25.10
CA VAL A 57 -19.69 1.30 -26.22
C VAL A 57 -18.17 1.15 -26.09
N MET A 58 -17.47 2.25 -25.75
CA MET A 58 -16.03 2.23 -25.55
C MET A 58 -15.62 1.27 -24.42
N ALA A 59 -16.42 1.15 -23.35
CA ALA A 59 -16.13 0.24 -22.25
C ALA A 59 -16.18 -1.25 -22.68
N PHE A 60 -17.00 -1.62 -23.66
CA PHE A 60 -17.07 -2.99 -24.17
C PHE A 60 -15.85 -3.41 -24.98
N THR A 61 -15.02 -2.46 -25.41
CA THR A 61 -13.79 -2.77 -26.16
C THR A 61 -12.69 -3.44 -25.32
N LEU A 62 -12.90 -3.59 -24.02
CA LEU A 62 -12.00 -4.34 -23.13
C LEU A 62 -11.86 -5.81 -23.52
N THR A 63 -12.86 -6.39 -24.17
CA THR A 63 -12.79 -7.76 -24.69
C THR A 63 -13.29 -7.80 -26.14
N ASP A 64 -12.74 -8.72 -26.94
CA ASP A 64 -13.21 -8.98 -28.30
C ASP A 64 -14.22 -10.14 -28.32
N ASP A 65 -14.54 -10.74 -27.17
CA ASP A 65 -15.53 -11.80 -27.01
C ASP A 65 -16.96 -11.22 -26.97
N HIS A 66 -17.68 -11.35 -28.06
CA HIS A 66 -19.06 -10.84 -28.20
C HIS A 66 -20.04 -11.49 -27.20
N ALA A 67 -19.87 -12.77 -26.85
CA ALA A 67 -20.72 -13.45 -25.89
C ALA A 67 -20.58 -12.80 -24.51
N ARG A 68 -19.35 -12.58 -24.09
CA ARG A 68 -19.01 -11.93 -22.83
C ARG A 68 -19.45 -10.44 -22.80
N GLN A 69 -19.33 -9.73 -23.93
CA GLN A 69 -19.82 -8.37 -24.04
C GLN A 69 -21.36 -8.33 -23.87
N ASN A 70 -22.10 -9.22 -24.55
CA ASN A 70 -23.57 -9.28 -24.47
C ASN A 70 -24.02 -9.69 -23.06
N GLU A 71 -23.37 -10.68 -22.42
CA GLU A 71 -23.66 -11.08 -21.05
C GLU A 71 -23.47 -9.92 -20.07
N ALA A 72 -22.36 -9.19 -20.18
CA ALA A 72 -22.11 -8.02 -19.35
C ALA A 72 -23.19 -6.94 -19.52
N TRP A 73 -23.67 -6.73 -20.74
CA TRP A 73 -24.79 -5.80 -20.99
C TRP A 73 -26.09 -6.26 -20.33
N GLU A 74 -26.43 -7.56 -20.44
CA GLU A 74 -27.64 -8.11 -19.82
C GLU A 74 -27.66 -7.89 -18.30
N VAL A 75 -26.50 -7.95 -17.65
CA VAL A 75 -26.37 -7.64 -16.21
C VAL A 75 -26.49 -6.13 -15.94
N VAL A 76 -25.75 -5.32 -16.69
CA VAL A 76 -25.64 -3.89 -16.41
C VAL A 76 -26.91 -3.12 -16.77
N LYS A 77 -27.63 -3.53 -17.83
CA LYS A 77 -28.88 -2.88 -18.25
C LYS A 77 -29.99 -2.97 -17.21
N GLN A 78 -29.93 -3.92 -16.28
CA GLN A 78 -30.90 -4.04 -15.17
C GLN A 78 -30.71 -2.93 -14.13
N ASN A 79 -29.56 -2.25 -14.11
CA ASN A 79 -29.32 -1.11 -13.24
C ASN A 79 -30.11 0.11 -13.75
N TYR A 80 -30.57 0.95 -12.84
CA TYR A 80 -31.33 2.16 -13.15
C TYR A 80 -30.61 3.10 -14.14
N ASN A 81 -29.25 3.11 -14.09
CA ASN A 81 -28.42 3.95 -14.98
C ASN A 81 -27.15 3.18 -15.38
N PRO A 82 -27.15 2.48 -16.52
CA PRO A 82 -25.96 1.83 -17.06
C PRO A 82 -24.85 2.85 -17.29
N SER A 83 -23.67 2.60 -16.75
CA SER A 83 -22.52 3.50 -16.85
C SER A 83 -21.31 2.80 -17.45
N PRO A 84 -20.37 3.52 -18.08
CA PRO A 84 -19.11 2.94 -18.56
C PRO A 84 -18.33 2.23 -17.45
N HIS A 85 -18.38 2.77 -16.22
CA HIS A 85 -17.75 2.19 -15.05
C HIS A 85 -18.35 0.82 -14.66
N SER A 86 -19.69 0.71 -14.64
CA SER A 86 -20.36 -0.56 -14.33
C SER A 86 -20.06 -1.64 -15.36
N ILE A 87 -19.95 -1.27 -16.66
CA ILE A 87 -19.56 -2.19 -17.73
C ILE A 87 -18.13 -2.67 -17.55
N ARG A 88 -17.19 -1.73 -17.30
CA ARG A 88 -15.78 -2.09 -17.02
C ARG A 88 -15.69 -3.03 -15.84
N ASN A 89 -16.31 -2.71 -14.74
CA ASN A 89 -16.32 -3.56 -13.56
C ASN A 89 -16.86 -4.96 -13.87
N GLN A 90 -17.96 -5.08 -14.60
CA GLN A 90 -18.53 -6.37 -14.96
C GLN A 90 -17.58 -7.20 -15.83
N LEU A 91 -16.88 -6.57 -16.77
CA LEU A 91 -15.93 -7.23 -17.65
C LEU A 91 -14.61 -7.62 -16.96
N THR A 92 -14.22 -6.88 -15.90
CA THR A 92 -12.93 -7.04 -15.23
C THR A 92 -13.00 -7.62 -13.81
N GLN A 93 -14.20 -8.07 -13.37
CA GLN A 93 -14.44 -8.59 -12.01
C GLN A 93 -13.46 -9.67 -11.56
N LYS A 94 -12.98 -10.48 -12.51
CA LYS A 94 -12.07 -11.60 -12.26
C LYS A 94 -10.61 -11.25 -12.49
N PHE A 95 -10.29 -10.01 -12.85
CA PHE A 95 -8.95 -9.60 -13.24
C PHE A 95 -8.32 -8.71 -12.20
N TYR A 96 -7.02 -8.79 -12.09
CA TYR A 96 -6.27 -7.83 -11.32
C TYR A 96 -6.01 -6.56 -12.14
N SER A 97 -6.18 -5.40 -11.51
CA SER A 97 -5.70 -4.14 -12.08
C SER A 97 -4.17 -4.14 -12.14
N GLY A 98 -3.59 -3.54 -13.19
CA GLY A 98 -2.15 -3.31 -13.26
C GLY A 98 -1.59 -2.43 -12.13
N SER A 99 -2.45 -1.70 -11.43
CA SER A 99 -2.12 -0.91 -10.24
C SER A 99 -2.36 -1.66 -8.91
N SER A 100 -2.80 -2.92 -8.95
CA SER A 100 -2.96 -3.73 -7.75
C SER A 100 -1.61 -4.04 -7.09
N LYS A 101 -1.59 -4.24 -5.77
CA LYS A 101 -0.37 -4.58 -5.03
C LYS A 101 0.39 -5.76 -5.61
N LEU A 102 -0.33 -6.80 -6.06
CA LEU A 102 0.24 -8.00 -6.68
C LEU A 102 0.88 -7.67 -8.04
N ALA A 103 0.20 -6.90 -8.89
CA ALA A 103 0.72 -6.51 -10.20
C ALA A 103 1.95 -5.59 -10.09
N LEU A 104 1.96 -4.68 -9.13
CA LEU A 104 3.12 -3.83 -8.84
C LEU A 104 4.30 -4.66 -8.32
N PHE A 105 4.05 -5.61 -7.42
CA PHE A 105 5.08 -6.46 -6.84
C PHE A 105 5.73 -7.39 -7.86
N VAL A 106 4.94 -8.07 -8.69
CA VAL A 106 5.43 -8.98 -9.73
C VAL A 106 6.08 -8.21 -10.88
N GLY A 107 5.45 -7.12 -11.30
CA GLY A 107 5.80 -6.35 -12.48
C GLY A 107 5.12 -6.90 -13.75
N ILE A 108 4.59 -5.99 -14.57
CA ILE A 108 3.84 -6.33 -15.80
C ILE A 108 4.69 -7.11 -16.80
N ASP A 109 5.98 -6.77 -16.89
CA ASP A 109 6.88 -7.43 -17.84
C ASP A 109 7.17 -8.88 -17.44
N ALA A 110 7.39 -9.15 -16.15
CA ALA A 110 7.57 -10.51 -15.63
C ALA A 110 6.31 -11.35 -15.83
N TYR A 111 5.14 -10.78 -15.58
CA TYR A 111 3.86 -11.44 -15.83
C TYR A 111 3.68 -11.82 -17.31
N LYS A 112 3.97 -10.89 -18.24
CA LYS A 112 3.93 -11.15 -19.69
C LYS A 112 4.95 -12.21 -20.12
N GLN A 113 6.16 -12.19 -19.59
CA GLN A 113 7.19 -13.20 -19.87
C GLN A 113 6.79 -14.59 -19.41
N ALA A 114 6.03 -14.69 -18.33
CA ALA A 114 5.46 -15.95 -17.85
C ALA A 114 4.25 -16.43 -18.67
N GLY A 115 3.83 -15.68 -19.69
CA GLY A 115 2.73 -16.03 -20.59
C GLY A 115 1.39 -15.40 -20.21
N GLY A 116 1.36 -14.50 -19.25
CA GLY A 116 0.15 -13.79 -18.81
C GLY A 116 -0.35 -12.78 -19.84
N SER A 117 -1.68 -12.79 -20.06
CA SER A 117 -2.36 -11.84 -20.95
C SER A 117 -2.70 -10.55 -20.22
N VAL A 118 -2.45 -9.42 -20.89
CA VAL A 118 -2.79 -8.09 -20.38
C VAL A 118 -3.74 -7.39 -21.34
N ILE A 119 -4.86 -6.93 -20.81
CA ILE A 119 -5.81 -6.08 -21.54
C ILE A 119 -5.49 -4.63 -21.18
N GLU A 120 -5.40 -3.78 -22.21
CA GLU A 120 -5.22 -2.34 -22.09
C GLU A 120 -6.54 -1.64 -22.46
N ASP A 121 -7.07 -0.81 -21.55
CA ASP A 121 -8.22 0.04 -21.84
C ASP A 121 -7.78 1.32 -22.54
N LEU A 122 -7.88 1.33 -23.86
CA LEU A 122 -7.51 2.48 -24.71
C LEU A 122 -8.41 3.71 -24.53
N PHE A 123 -9.51 3.58 -23.81
CA PHE A 123 -10.51 4.64 -23.57
C PHE A 123 -10.60 5.08 -22.11
N ALA A 124 -9.75 4.53 -21.22
CA ALA A 124 -9.66 5.01 -19.85
C ALA A 124 -8.96 6.39 -19.80
N GLU A 125 -9.30 7.18 -18.79
CA GLU A 125 -8.65 8.49 -18.56
C GLU A 125 -7.17 8.34 -18.18
N ARG A 126 -6.78 7.19 -17.63
CA ARG A 126 -5.41 6.78 -17.36
C ARG A 126 -5.20 5.41 -17.96
N ASP A 127 -3.97 5.11 -18.34
CA ASP A 127 -3.59 3.78 -18.83
C ASP A 127 -4.02 2.70 -17.82
N ALA A 128 -5.17 2.12 -18.08
CA ALA A 128 -5.73 1.06 -17.25
C ALA A 128 -5.39 -0.28 -17.89
N MET A 129 -4.54 -1.03 -17.22
CA MET A 129 -4.19 -2.40 -17.60
C MET A 129 -4.89 -3.39 -16.68
N HIS A 130 -5.33 -4.50 -17.24
CA HIS A 130 -5.97 -5.59 -16.51
C HIS A 130 -5.25 -6.89 -16.84
N LEU A 131 -4.89 -7.65 -15.81
CA LEU A 131 -4.23 -8.94 -15.92
C LEU A 131 -5.29 -10.03 -15.87
N GLU A 132 -5.39 -10.82 -16.96
CA GLU A 132 -6.50 -11.76 -17.17
C GLU A 132 -6.37 -13.07 -16.40
N ASP A 133 -5.16 -13.45 -15.99
CA ASP A 133 -4.89 -14.70 -15.28
C ASP A 133 -4.50 -14.41 -13.82
N PRO A 134 -5.48 -14.41 -12.90
CA PRO A 134 -5.25 -14.22 -11.47
C PRO A 134 -4.35 -15.30 -10.87
N ASP A 135 -4.55 -16.55 -11.25
CA ASP A 135 -3.82 -17.70 -10.69
C ASP A 135 -2.33 -17.61 -11.03
N LEU A 136 -2.02 -17.22 -12.27
CA LEU A 136 -0.64 -16.99 -12.69
C LEU A 136 0.00 -15.83 -11.92
N LEU A 137 -0.73 -14.72 -11.72
CA LEU A 137 -0.21 -13.57 -10.99
C LEU A 137 0.06 -13.91 -9.52
N GLU A 138 -0.87 -14.59 -8.87
CA GLU A 138 -0.73 -15.02 -7.47
C GLU A 138 0.43 -16.00 -7.31
N LYS A 139 0.58 -16.93 -8.26
CA LYS A 139 1.71 -17.86 -8.29
C LYS A 139 3.04 -17.12 -8.40
N LEU A 140 3.18 -16.23 -9.36
CA LEU A 140 4.42 -15.45 -9.54
C LEU A 140 4.74 -14.57 -8.31
N ALA A 141 3.71 -14.00 -7.69
CA ALA A 141 3.88 -13.25 -6.46
C ALA A 141 4.34 -14.16 -5.30
N MET A 142 3.74 -15.35 -5.16
CA MET A 142 4.14 -16.31 -4.14
C MET A 142 5.55 -16.84 -4.37
N ASP A 143 5.92 -17.20 -5.61
CA ASP A 143 7.26 -17.66 -5.94
C ASP A 143 8.30 -16.60 -5.53
N LYS A 144 8.05 -15.33 -5.88
CA LYS A 144 8.94 -14.21 -5.50
C LYS A 144 9.00 -13.95 -4.00
N LEU A 145 7.89 -14.13 -3.27
CA LEU A 145 7.87 -14.04 -1.80
C LEU A 145 8.62 -15.19 -1.16
N GLN A 146 8.55 -16.41 -1.72
CA GLN A 146 9.29 -17.58 -1.24
C GLN A 146 10.80 -17.37 -1.37
N ASP A 147 11.27 -16.82 -2.51
CA ASP A 147 12.68 -16.48 -2.68
C ASP A 147 13.15 -15.50 -1.57
N LEU A 148 12.34 -14.49 -1.26
CA LEU A 148 12.64 -13.53 -0.19
C LEU A 148 12.60 -14.19 1.21
N ALA A 149 11.69 -15.13 1.43
CA ALA A 149 11.62 -15.88 2.68
C ALA A 149 12.81 -16.84 2.83
N GLU A 150 13.29 -17.46 1.74
CA GLU A 150 14.51 -18.28 1.75
C GLU A 150 15.73 -17.43 2.11
N ASP A 151 15.82 -16.21 1.61
CA ASP A 151 16.89 -15.28 1.99
C ASP A 151 16.79 -14.87 3.46
N ALA A 152 15.59 -14.59 3.95
CA ALA A 152 15.35 -14.27 5.36
C ALA A 152 15.66 -15.43 6.31
N ASN A 153 15.42 -16.68 5.89
CA ASN A 153 15.76 -17.90 6.65
C ASN A 153 17.26 -18.07 6.90
N LYS A 154 18.13 -17.34 6.19
CA LYS A 154 19.58 -17.35 6.47
C LYS A 154 19.93 -16.64 7.78
N THR A 155 19.05 -15.74 8.21
CA THR A 155 19.24 -14.91 9.41
C THR A 155 18.28 -15.31 10.54
N TRP A 156 17.03 -15.58 10.21
CA TRP A 156 15.97 -15.88 11.17
C TRP A 156 15.77 -17.38 11.35
N LYS A 157 15.28 -17.81 12.52
CA LYS A 157 14.92 -19.20 12.81
C LYS A 157 13.97 -19.78 11.79
N TRP A 158 13.03 -18.97 11.33
CA TRP A 158 12.05 -19.31 10.32
C TRP A 158 11.61 -18.05 9.56
N ALA A 159 11.21 -18.24 8.32
CA ALA A 159 10.56 -17.19 7.52
C ALA A 159 9.44 -17.81 6.71
N GLU A 160 8.30 -17.15 6.66
CA GLU A 160 7.10 -17.59 5.93
C GLU A 160 6.69 -16.54 4.92
N ALA A 161 6.35 -16.99 3.70
CA ALA A 161 5.80 -16.16 2.64
C ALA A 161 4.28 -16.13 2.72
N CYS A 162 3.67 -14.94 2.67
CA CYS A 162 2.24 -14.77 2.70
C CYS A 162 1.79 -13.66 1.74
N LEU A 163 0.84 -13.96 0.83
CA LEU A 163 0.33 -12.99 -0.14
C LEU A 163 -0.48 -11.87 0.52
N ASP A 164 -1.25 -12.22 1.52
CA ASP A 164 -2.11 -11.30 2.23
C ASP A 164 -2.03 -11.54 3.74
N VAL A 165 -1.73 -10.48 4.46
CA VAL A 165 -1.57 -10.50 5.91
C VAL A 165 -2.40 -9.37 6.48
N ASP A 166 -3.34 -9.72 7.34
CA ASP A 166 -4.10 -8.78 8.13
C ASP A 166 -3.50 -8.64 9.56
N TYR A 167 -4.04 -7.71 10.32
CA TYR A 167 -3.58 -7.47 11.69
C TYR A 167 -3.81 -8.70 12.59
N ASP A 168 -4.88 -9.45 12.38
CA ASP A 168 -5.23 -10.62 13.19
C ASP A 168 -4.30 -11.81 12.92
N SER A 169 -3.66 -11.84 11.75
CA SER A 169 -2.67 -12.87 11.38
C SER A 169 -1.49 -12.93 12.34
N PHE A 170 -1.16 -11.82 13.03
CA PHE A 170 -0.04 -11.76 13.96
C PHE A 170 -0.41 -12.06 15.41
N ARG A 171 -1.70 -12.13 15.76
CA ARG A 171 -2.17 -12.36 17.13
C ARG A 171 -1.65 -13.64 17.80
N PRO A 172 -1.47 -14.76 17.07
CA PRO A 172 -0.95 -15.97 17.69
C PRO A 172 0.54 -15.90 18.08
N TYR A 173 1.27 -14.97 17.49
CA TYR A 173 2.72 -14.89 17.67
C TYR A 173 3.10 -14.02 18.87
N GLY A 174 4.08 -14.47 19.65
CA GLY A 174 4.83 -13.57 20.53
C GLY A 174 5.69 -12.60 19.73
N ARG A 175 6.16 -11.52 20.35
CA ARG A 175 6.97 -10.53 19.65
C ARG A 175 8.22 -10.16 20.45
N ILE A 176 9.38 -10.22 19.79
CA ILE A 176 10.65 -9.68 20.25
C ILE A 176 10.90 -8.39 19.47
N TYR A 177 11.31 -7.34 20.17
CA TYR A 177 11.63 -6.06 19.57
C TYR A 177 13.14 -5.89 19.45
N PRO A 178 13.63 -5.26 18.37
CA PRO A 178 15.05 -4.98 18.24
C PRO A 178 15.50 -4.03 19.35
N GLN A 179 16.73 -4.18 19.80
CA GLN A 179 17.31 -3.36 20.85
C GLN A 179 18.07 -2.17 20.24
N PRO A 180 18.02 -0.98 20.90
CA PRO A 180 18.83 0.14 20.49
C PRO A 180 20.32 -0.23 20.56
N LEU A 181 21.05 0.06 19.49
CA LEU A 181 22.50 -0.03 19.48
C LEU A 181 23.11 1.21 20.14
N ASP A 182 24.37 1.08 20.58
CA ASP A 182 25.10 2.22 21.10
C ASP A 182 25.13 3.36 20.05
N PRO A 183 24.82 4.59 20.45
CA PRO A 183 24.83 5.73 19.53
C PRO A 183 26.24 5.96 18.97
N ASP A 184 26.33 6.35 17.70
CA ASP A 184 27.62 6.76 17.12
C ASP A 184 28.23 7.88 17.98
N PRO A 185 29.44 7.69 18.51
CA PRO A 185 30.11 8.66 19.40
C PRO A 185 30.23 10.06 18.79
N LYS A 186 30.29 10.15 17.44
CA LYS A 186 30.35 11.43 16.72
C LYS A 186 28.99 12.13 16.74
N LEU A 187 27.93 11.41 16.47
CA LEU A 187 26.56 11.95 16.50
C LEU A 187 26.13 12.32 17.92
N ALA A 188 26.52 11.51 18.92
CA ALA A 188 26.27 11.82 20.32
C ALA A 188 27.01 13.09 20.76
N ALA A 189 28.27 13.25 20.38
CA ALA A 189 29.04 14.47 20.68
C ALA A 189 28.52 15.69 19.92
N GLU A 190 28.04 15.52 18.69
CA GLU A 190 27.37 16.57 17.90
C GLU A 190 26.08 17.03 18.59
N LYS A 191 25.23 16.07 19.01
CA LYS A 191 23.98 16.36 19.72
C LYS A 191 24.24 17.19 20.99
N ILE A 192 25.17 16.77 21.83
CA ILE A 192 25.55 17.51 23.06
C ILE A 192 25.95 18.95 22.75
N ARG A 193 26.76 19.18 21.71
CA ARG A 193 27.18 20.54 21.31
C ARG A 193 26.01 21.40 20.84
N LEU A 194 25.08 20.80 20.12
CA LEU A 194 23.88 21.49 19.64
C LEU A 194 22.94 21.84 20.81
N GLU A 195 22.76 20.92 21.76
CA GLU A 195 21.97 21.14 22.98
C GLU A 195 22.61 22.23 23.87
N GLU A 196 23.93 22.22 24.04
CA GLU A 196 24.65 23.29 24.75
C GLU A 196 24.48 24.64 24.04
N ARG A 197 24.55 24.67 22.71
CA ARG A 197 24.34 25.90 21.96
C ARG A 197 22.90 26.41 22.08
N HIS A 198 21.93 25.51 21.99
CA HIS A 198 20.52 25.86 22.21
C HIS A 198 20.28 26.43 23.60
N ALA A 199 20.83 25.80 24.65
CA ALA A 199 20.72 26.29 26.02
C ALA A 199 21.29 27.70 26.18
N VAL A 200 22.39 28.05 25.47
CA VAL A 200 22.93 29.41 25.45
C VAL A 200 21.99 30.40 24.74
N LEU A 201 21.36 30.01 23.65
CA LEU A 201 20.37 30.86 22.96
C LEU A 201 19.15 31.08 23.84
N GLU A 202 18.62 30.03 24.46
CA GLU A 202 17.47 30.11 25.36
C GLU A 202 17.76 30.99 26.61
N ALA A 203 18.93 30.84 27.24
CA ALA A 203 19.33 31.62 28.38
C ALA A 203 19.50 33.11 28.06
N ASN A 204 19.80 33.47 26.81
CA ASN A 204 19.96 34.86 26.35
C ASN A 204 18.74 35.37 25.57
N TYR A 205 17.63 34.64 25.60
CA TYR A 205 16.42 35.03 24.89
C TYR A 205 15.89 36.36 25.49
N ASP A 206 15.73 37.36 24.62
CA ASP A 206 15.06 38.61 24.92
C ASP A 206 14.26 39.03 23.67
N GLU A 207 12.95 39.19 23.83
CA GLU A 207 12.02 39.48 22.73
C GLU A 207 12.42 40.74 21.95
N GLN A 208 13.11 41.71 22.57
CA GLN A 208 13.54 42.95 21.93
C GLN A 208 14.85 42.82 21.15
N THR A 209 15.69 41.86 21.48
CA THR A 209 17.00 41.64 20.88
C THR A 209 17.06 40.39 20.00
N TRP A 210 15.99 39.56 19.96
CA TRP A 210 15.91 38.36 19.14
C TRP A 210 15.81 38.73 17.66
N THR A 211 16.82 38.37 16.90
CA THR A 211 16.92 38.64 15.48
C THR A 211 16.45 37.45 14.65
N GLU A 212 16.11 37.70 13.37
CA GLU A 212 15.75 36.65 12.41
C GLU A 212 16.89 35.63 12.24
N GLU A 213 18.16 36.08 12.29
CA GLU A 213 19.35 35.23 12.23
C GLU A 213 19.43 34.25 13.41
N LEU A 214 19.09 34.68 14.63
CA LEU A 214 19.06 33.86 15.83
C LEU A 214 17.90 32.84 15.77
N GLN A 215 16.78 33.23 15.22
CA GLN A 215 15.66 32.32 14.98
C GLN A 215 16.04 31.23 13.96
N GLU A 216 16.67 31.62 12.85
CA GLU A 216 17.15 30.67 11.85
C GLU A 216 18.20 29.70 12.43
N GLU A 217 19.10 30.19 13.29
CA GLU A 217 20.09 29.35 13.98
C GLU A 217 19.39 28.32 14.89
N GLU A 218 18.42 28.76 15.69
CA GLU A 218 17.63 27.89 16.55
C GLU A 218 16.90 26.80 15.76
N ASP A 219 16.23 27.16 14.66
CA ASP A 219 15.51 26.24 13.78
C ASP A 219 16.45 25.20 13.16
N GLN A 220 17.66 25.60 12.77
CA GLN A 220 18.68 24.69 12.23
C GLN A 220 19.20 23.73 13.31
N ILE A 221 19.41 24.19 14.53
CA ILE A 221 19.81 23.36 15.68
C ILE A 221 18.74 22.28 15.93
N TRP A 222 17.47 22.68 16.05
CA TRP A 222 16.37 21.74 16.27
C TRP A 222 16.15 20.78 15.14
N LYS A 223 16.32 21.23 13.90
CA LYS A 223 16.25 20.36 12.73
C LYS A 223 17.33 19.29 12.81
N ARG A 224 18.57 19.69 13.15
CA ARG A 224 19.70 18.78 13.21
C ARG A 224 19.61 17.80 14.38
N ILE A 225 19.15 18.26 15.55
CA ILE A 225 18.89 17.37 16.70
C ILE A 225 17.86 16.29 16.31
N ARG A 226 16.74 16.66 15.69
CA ARG A 226 15.73 15.71 15.24
C ARG A 226 16.26 14.70 14.19
N GLU A 227 17.13 15.15 13.29
CA GLU A 227 17.81 14.25 12.34
C GLU A 227 18.69 13.22 13.07
N ILE A 228 19.47 13.66 14.07
CA ILE A 228 20.32 12.78 14.88
C ILE A 228 19.46 11.79 15.69
N GLU A 229 18.38 12.26 16.30
CA GLU A 229 17.44 11.42 17.05
C GLU A 229 16.80 10.37 16.15
N ALA A 230 16.35 10.75 14.96
CA ALA A 230 15.80 9.83 13.99
C ALA A 230 16.82 8.76 13.55
N ILE A 231 18.09 9.13 13.39
CA ILE A 231 19.16 8.16 13.10
C ILE A 231 19.39 7.22 14.29
N GLN A 232 19.35 7.73 15.52
CA GLN A 232 19.53 6.92 16.73
C GLN A 232 18.34 5.97 16.95
N GLU A 233 17.12 6.43 16.74
CA GLU A 233 15.91 5.61 16.82
C GLU A 233 15.88 4.50 15.76
N ALA A 234 16.41 4.78 14.57
CA ALA A 234 16.53 3.79 13.50
C ALA A 234 17.71 2.82 13.73
N ASN A 235 18.65 3.13 14.62
CA ASN A 235 19.83 2.32 14.91
C ASN A 235 19.51 1.24 15.93
N VAL A 236 18.71 0.26 15.52
CA VAL A 236 18.28 -0.87 16.34
C VAL A 236 18.70 -2.18 15.68
N ALA A 237 18.98 -3.21 16.46
CA ALA A 237 19.28 -4.53 15.94
C ALA A 237 18.71 -5.63 16.84
N TYR A 238 18.51 -6.79 16.25
CA TYR A 238 18.22 -8.02 16.97
C TYR A 238 19.54 -8.69 17.37
N THR A 239 19.54 -9.37 18.50
CA THR A 239 20.70 -10.15 18.94
C THR A 239 20.77 -11.50 18.20
N ASP A 240 21.93 -12.15 18.25
CA ASP A 240 22.10 -13.51 17.71
C ASP A 240 21.18 -14.53 18.41
N GLU A 241 20.78 -14.25 19.65
CA GLU A 241 19.84 -15.08 20.42
C GLU A 241 18.42 -14.87 19.95
N ASP A 242 18.03 -13.62 19.65
CA ASP A 242 16.73 -13.29 19.09
C ASP A 242 16.52 -14.00 17.75
N HIS A 243 17.54 -14.00 16.89
CA HIS A 243 17.50 -14.68 15.59
C HIS A 243 17.33 -16.20 15.69
N LYS A 244 17.76 -16.82 16.80
CA LYS A 244 17.59 -18.27 17.03
C LYS A 244 16.20 -18.65 17.52
N VAL A 245 15.44 -17.70 18.04
CA VAL A 245 14.09 -17.93 18.62
C VAL A 245 13.01 -17.36 17.71
N ALA A 246 13.22 -16.16 17.21
CA ALA A 246 12.24 -15.45 16.38
C ALA A 246 12.39 -15.76 14.89
N GLY A 247 11.33 -15.47 14.17
CA GLY A 247 11.27 -15.52 12.72
C GLY A 247 10.62 -14.28 12.14
N CYS A 248 10.24 -14.38 10.88
CA CYS A 248 9.58 -13.31 10.16
C CYS A 248 8.52 -13.81 9.19
N ILE A 249 7.59 -12.93 8.85
CA ILE A 249 6.62 -13.11 7.75
C ILE A 249 6.96 -12.11 6.66
N VAL A 250 7.12 -12.62 5.44
CA VAL A 250 7.36 -11.83 4.23
C VAL A 250 6.03 -11.69 3.50
N SER A 251 5.61 -10.47 3.27
CA SER A 251 4.32 -10.15 2.64
C SER A 251 4.46 -9.00 1.64
N ILE A 252 3.35 -8.60 1.03
CA ILE A 252 3.29 -7.48 0.09
C ILE A 252 2.57 -6.31 0.75
N SER A 253 3.22 -5.15 0.79
CA SER A 253 2.62 -3.91 1.25
C SER A 253 1.57 -3.38 0.25
N HIS A 254 0.77 -2.39 0.65
CA HIS A 254 -0.27 -1.81 -0.20
C HIS A 254 0.27 -1.14 -1.48
N ASN A 255 1.53 -0.69 -1.47
CA ASN A 255 2.21 -0.07 -2.61
C ASN A 255 2.97 -1.08 -3.50
N GLY A 256 2.84 -2.38 -3.24
CA GLY A 256 3.49 -3.43 -4.04
C GLY A 256 4.96 -3.67 -3.70
N GLU A 257 5.45 -3.17 -2.58
CA GLU A 257 6.81 -3.46 -2.10
C GLU A 257 6.81 -4.65 -1.14
N PRO A 258 7.92 -5.41 -1.06
CA PRO A 258 8.04 -6.46 -0.06
C PRO A 258 8.03 -5.86 1.35
N ARG A 259 7.31 -6.49 2.26
CA ARG A 259 7.21 -6.13 3.67
C ARG A 259 7.65 -7.32 4.53
N LEU A 260 8.65 -7.09 5.39
CA LEU A 260 9.11 -8.05 6.38
C LEU A 260 8.59 -7.64 7.76
N GLU A 261 7.79 -8.50 8.37
CA GLU A 261 7.45 -8.41 9.79
C GLU A 261 8.35 -9.35 10.56
N THR A 262 9.29 -8.78 11.32
CA THR A 262 10.36 -9.49 12.00
C THR A 262 10.12 -9.60 13.51
N GLY A 263 10.88 -10.48 14.18
CA GLY A 263 10.79 -10.65 15.62
C GLY A 263 9.55 -11.43 16.09
N LEU A 264 8.96 -12.24 15.22
CA LEU A 264 7.79 -13.05 15.55
C LEU A 264 8.22 -14.37 16.19
N VAL A 265 7.63 -14.71 17.34
CA VAL A 265 7.88 -15.98 18.06
C VAL A 265 6.65 -16.86 17.90
N ARG A 266 6.85 -18.08 17.41
CA ARG A 266 5.74 -19.02 17.26
C ARG A 266 5.17 -19.43 18.62
N PRO A 267 3.86 -19.76 18.71
CA PRO A 267 3.22 -20.14 19.98
C PRO A 267 3.94 -21.30 20.72
N GLU A 268 4.47 -22.25 19.94
CA GLU A 268 5.23 -23.40 20.47
C GLU A 268 6.61 -23.03 21.04
N ASP A 269 7.14 -21.87 20.66
CA ASP A 269 8.45 -21.36 21.11
C ASP A 269 8.33 -20.35 22.26
N ILE A 270 7.10 -19.97 22.63
CA ILE A 270 6.84 -19.09 23.77
C ILE A 270 7.01 -19.93 25.05
N PRO A 271 7.94 -19.60 25.96
CA PRO A 271 8.09 -20.32 27.21
C PRO A 271 6.80 -20.25 28.03
N GLU A 272 6.28 -21.40 28.46
CA GLU A 272 5.15 -21.41 29.40
C GLU A 272 5.56 -20.63 30.65
N PRO A 273 4.70 -19.73 31.16
CA PRO A 273 4.99 -19.05 32.41
C PRO A 273 5.13 -20.11 33.50
N GLU A 274 6.31 -20.16 34.15
CA GLU A 274 6.52 -21.02 35.30
C GLU A 274 5.41 -20.71 36.31
N SER A 275 4.47 -21.65 36.50
CA SER A 275 3.44 -21.54 37.47
C SER A 275 4.09 -21.57 38.87
N THR A 276 4.35 -20.41 39.43
CA THR A 276 4.65 -20.29 40.85
C THR A 276 3.42 -20.80 41.62
N PRO A 277 3.57 -21.83 42.47
CA PRO A 277 2.44 -22.26 43.30
C PRO A 277 2.18 -21.14 44.31
N SER A 278 1.13 -20.37 44.10
CA SER A 278 0.60 -19.51 45.15
C SER A 278 -0.28 -20.34 46.09
N ASP A 279 0.34 -20.86 47.14
CA ASP A 279 -0.35 -21.27 48.34
C ASP A 279 -0.82 -20.00 49.08
N GLN A 280 -2.06 -19.61 48.86
CA GLN A 280 -2.86 -18.93 49.87
C GLN A 280 -4.35 -19.08 49.56
N PRO A 281 -5.13 -19.67 50.49
CA PRO A 281 -6.59 -19.71 50.43
C PRO A 281 -7.19 -18.47 51.11
N GLY A 282 -8.14 -17.86 50.49
CA GLY A 282 -9.13 -17.03 51.19
C GLY A 282 -9.18 -15.59 50.76
N ASP A 283 -10.15 -15.16 50.02
CA ASP A 283 -11.36 -14.52 50.56
C ASP A 283 -12.33 -14.17 49.42
N GLU A 284 -13.55 -14.60 49.55
CA GLU A 284 -14.63 -14.28 48.62
C GLU A 284 -15.08 -12.84 48.88
N SER A 285 -15.02 -11.99 47.85
CA SER A 285 -15.93 -10.87 47.76
C SER A 285 -16.31 -10.62 46.29
N VAL A 286 -17.56 -10.98 46.01
CA VAL A 286 -18.30 -10.72 44.79
C VAL A 286 -18.43 -9.19 44.61
N SER A 287 -17.99 -8.69 43.46
CA SER A 287 -18.43 -7.38 42.99
C SER A 287 -18.60 -7.46 41.48
N ASP A 288 -19.86 -7.41 41.08
CA ASP A 288 -20.31 -7.27 39.71
C ASP A 288 -19.75 -5.97 39.10
N ASN A 289 -18.98 -6.09 38.04
CA ASN A 289 -18.81 -5.04 37.02
C ASN A 289 -18.66 -5.68 35.65
N GLU A 290 -19.75 -5.69 34.91
CA GLU A 290 -19.79 -5.91 33.49
C GLU A 290 -19.13 -4.68 32.85
N ASP A 291 -18.01 -4.89 32.21
CA ASP A 291 -17.41 -4.21 31.03
C ASP A 291 -15.90 -4.48 31.01
N ALA A 292 -15.51 -5.69 30.64
CA ALA A 292 -14.13 -6.01 30.33
C ALA A 292 -14.01 -6.41 28.85
N VAL A 293 -13.57 -5.47 28.06
CA VAL A 293 -12.99 -5.74 26.73
C VAL A 293 -11.79 -6.67 26.95
N SER A 294 -11.89 -7.88 26.39
CA SER A 294 -10.90 -8.96 26.50
C SER A 294 -9.54 -8.51 25.94
N ALA A 295 -8.64 -8.13 26.84
CA ALA A 295 -7.21 -8.12 26.55
C ALA A 295 -6.70 -9.56 26.70
N GLY A 296 -6.01 -10.07 25.70
CA GLY A 296 -5.35 -11.38 25.75
C GLY A 296 -4.29 -11.44 26.86
N PRO A 297 -3.85 -12.64 27.25
CA PRO A 297 -2.97 -12.83 28.39
C PRO A 297 -1.65 -12.06 28.20
N ASN A 298 -1.34 -11.21 29.15
CA ASN A 298 -0.05 -10.54 29.26
C ASN A 298 0.97 -11.60 29.71
N ILE A 299 1.77 -12.10 28.77
CA ILE A 299 2.80 -13.11 29.04
C ILE A 299 4.03 -12.37 29.57
N GLU A 300 4.35 -12.55 30.84
CA GLU A 300 5.63 -12.11 31.40
C GLU A 300 6.76 -12.96 30.81
N LEU A 301 7.52 -12.37 29.89
CA LEU A 301 8.73 -12.94 29.33
C LEU A 301 9.87 -12.89 30.38
N PRO A 302 10.87 -13.78 30.32
CA PRO A 302 12.05 -13.73 31.19
C PRO A 302 12.69 -12.33 31.22
N GLN A 303 13.34 -11.97 32.35
CA GLN A 303 13.93 -10.62 32.55
C GLN A 303 14.86 -10.16 31.41
N ALA A 304 15.47 -11.08 30.65
CA ALA A 304 16.24 -10.79 29.45
C ALA A 304 15.37 -10.31 28.27
N MET A 305 14.05 -10.56 28.31
CA MET A 305 13.07 -10.19 27.30
C MET A 305 12.15 -9.04 27.74
N GLN A 306 12.19 -8.64 29.03
CA GLN A 306 11.42 -7.51 29.57
C GLN A 306 12.21 -6.22 29.39
N ARG A 307 12.36 -5.73 28.17
CA ARG A 307 13.02 -4.44 27.96
C ARG A 307 12.11 -3.49 27.20
N SER A 308 11.81 -2.41 27.94
CA SER A 308 11.23 -1.12 27.58
C SER A 308 9.77 -1.09 27.08
N ASP A 309 8.92 -0.56 27.97
CA ASP A 309 7.68 0.11 27.60
C ASP A 309 8.00 1.34 26.72
N VAL A 310 8.15 1.12 25.43
CA VAL A 310 8.01 2.20 24.45
C VAL A 310 6.55 2.16 23.99
N PRO A 311 5.75 3.18 24.30
CA PRO A 311 4.34 3.20 23.93
C PRO A 311 4.19 3.30 22.40
N ILE A 312 3.57 2.29 21.80
CA ILE A 312 3.28 2.15 20.35
C ILE A 312 2.31 3.24 19.84
N ASN A 313 1.94 4.23 20.64
CA ASN A 313 0.91 5.22 20.30
C ASN A 313 1.40 6.68 20.20
N ALA A 314 2.69 6.91 19.94
CA ALA A 314 3.17 8.29 19.75
C ALA A 314 2.78 8.91 18.39
N THR A 315 2.45 8.11 17.37
CA THR A 315 2.18 8.62 16.02
C THR A 315 0.72 9.02 15.77
N ASP A 316 -0.25 8.41 16.45
CA ASP A 316 -1.66 8.75 16.24
C ASP A 316 -2.17 9.86 17.18
N SER A 317 -1.58 10.02 18.36
CA SER A 317 -1.93 11.11 19.27
C SER A 317 -1.35 12.47 18.82
N ALA A 318 -0.16 12.47 18.23
CA ALA A 318 0.46 13.67 17.68
C ALA A 318 -0.27 14.21 16.42
N ARG A 319 -0.98 13.35 15.68
CA ARG A 319 -1.79 13.78 14.53
C ARG A 319 -3.10 14.45 14.92
N LYS A 320 -3.60 14.27 16.13
CA LYS A 320 -4.86 14.89 16.59
C LYS A 320 -4.69 16.25 17.23
N GLU A 321 -3.47 16.63 17.63
CA GLU A 321 -3.21 17.92 18.27
C GLU A 321 -2.53 18.96 17.38
N GLN A 322 -2.05 18.58 16.20
CA GLN A 322 -1.59 19.55 15.19
C GLN A 322 -2.81 20.06 14.42
N GLY A 323 -3.55 20.96 15.03
CA GLY A 323 -4.48 21.83 14.31
C GLY A 323 -3.73 22.52 13.17
N ILE A 324 -4.37 22.63 12.01
CA ILE A 324 -3.87 23.36 10.84
C ILE A 324 -3.27 24.67 11.31
N PRO A 325 -2.00 24.98 11.02
CA PRO A 325 -1.39 26.24 11.40
C PRO A 325 -2.29 27.40 10.97
N ARG A 326 -2.51 28.38 11.85
CA ARG A 326 -3.42 29.53 11.60
C ARG A 326 -3.14 30.18 10.24
N ALA A 327 -1.88 30.30 9.85
CA ALA A 327 -1.49 30.84 8.55
C ALA A 327 -2.07 30.07 7.35
N LEU A 328 -2.14 28.74 7.43
CA LEU A 328 -2.73 27.91 6.37
C LEU A 328 -4.26 27.96 6.36
N ALA A 329 -4.89 28.16 7.54
CA ALA A 329 -6.33 28.34 7.65
C ALA A 329 -6.78 29.71 7.10
N ASP A 330 -5.98 30.73 7.26
CA ASP A 330 -6.25 32.09 6.77
C ASP A 330 -6.04 32.19 5.26
N ASP A 331 -5.04 31.46 4.69
CA ASP A 331 -4.78 31.37 3.24
C ASP A 331 -5.92 30.61 2.52
N LEU A 332 -6.45 29.53 3.12
CA LEU A 332 -7.60 28.81 2.60
C LEU A 332 -8.91 29.63 2.66
N ARG A 333 -9.03 30.56 3.62
CA ARG A 333 -10.17 31.49 3.68
C ARG A 333 -10.05 32.60 2.64
N ALA A 334 -8.85 33.10 2.40
CA ALA A 334 -8.59 34.14 1.39
C ALA A 334 -8.90 33.66 -0.03
N THR A 335 -8.57 32.39 -0.33
CA THR A 335 -8.83 31.79 -1.65
C THR A 335 -10.32 31.52 -1.93
N ARG A 336 -11.15 31.41 -0.88
CA ARG A 336 -12.59 31.15 -1.00
C ARG A 336 -13.44 32.39 -1.33
N HIS A 337 -12.86 33.59 -1.25
CA HIS A 337 -13.53 34.87 -1.55
C HIS A 337 -13.16 35.45 -2.94
N GLN A 338 -12.42 34.70 -3.78
CA GLN A 338 -12.05 35.13 -5.14
C GLN A 338 -12.62 34.22 -6.27
N ILE A 339 -13.67 33.45 -5.97
CA ILE A 339 -14.44 32.72 -7.00
C ILE A 339 -15.90 33.17 -6.95
#